data_30a93fe40f25974f807952851c201f20
#
_entry.id   30a93fe40f25974f807952851c201f20
#
_cell.length_a   1.000
_cell.length_b   1.000
_cell.length_c   1.000
_cell.angle_alpha   90.00
_cell.angle_beta   90.00
_cell.angle_gamma   90.00
#
_symmetry.space_group_name_H-M   'P 1'
#
loop_
_entity.id
_entity.type
_entity.pdbx_description
1 polymer ?
#
loop_
_entity_poly.entity_id
_entity_poly.type
_entity_poly.pdbx_seq_one_letter_code
_entity_poly.pdbx_strand_id
1 'polypeptide(L)'
;IMGWAAANLADIKSHLNRLVYAGFLTRTPALMLPHLSRYLKALSVRQERALIDPVKDQARMLEVKPFVDVLTKQLARNKPLSLAWQHYWLDVEELCVHTFAQELAVKGGSSAKRLAKQITSLV
;
A
#
# COMPACT_ATOMS: atom_id res chain seq x y z
N ILE A 1 5.64 -17.93 14.98
CA ILE A 1 5.99 -17.70 13.58
C ILE A 1 7.49 -17.83 13.37
N MET A 2 7.86 -18.52 12.34
CA MET A 2 9.26 -18.77 12.01
C MET A 2 9.97 -17.47 11.60
N GLY A 3 11.26 -17.36 11.97
CA GLY A 3 12.05 -16.16 11.65
C GLY A 3 12.11 -15.80 10.17
N TRP A 4 11.98 -16.79 9.28
CA TRP A 4 12.02 -16.57 7.83
C TRP A 4 10.79 -15.82 7.31
N ALA A 5 9.72 -15.73 8.07
CA ALA A 5 8.53 -14.95 7.71
C ALA A 5 8.50 -13.59 8.42
N ALA A 6 9.49 -13.26 9.23
CA ALA A 6 9.46 -12.06 10.08
C ALA A 6 9.41 -10.76 9.25
N ALA A 7 10.16 -10.69 8.14
CA ALA A 7 10.16 -9.51 7.28
C ALA A 7 8.81 -9.30 6.61
N ASN A 8 8.15 -10.39 6.20
CA ASN A 8 6.81 -10.34 5.60
C ASN A 8 5.80 -9.76 6.60
N LEU A 9 5.82 -10.25 7.82
CA LEU A 9 4.89 -9.81 8.87
C LEU A 9 5.16 -8.37 9.29
N ALA A 10 6.41 -7.95 9.35
CA ALA A 10 6.77 -6.58 9.66
C ALA A 10 6.23 -5.62 8.58
N ASP A 11 6.35 -5.99 7.32
CA ASP A 11 5.81 -5.18 6.21
C ASP A 11 4.29 -5.11 6.25
N ILE A 12 3.62 -6.23 6.52
CA ILE A 12 2.16 -6.27 6.66
C ILE A 12 1.70 -5.36 7.80
N LYS A 13 2.39 -5.41 8.93
CA LYS A 13 2.10 -4.55 10.08
C LYS A 13 2.29 -3.07 9.74
N SER A 14 3.36 -2.73 9.05
CA SER A 14 3.60 -1.36 8.59
C SER A 14 2.50 -0.90 7.64
N HIS A 15 2.06 -1.77 6.74
CA HIS A 15 0.97 -1.48 5.81
C HIS A 15 -0.35 -1.23 6.57
N LEU A 16 -0.66 -2.09 7.54
CA LEU A 16 -1.85 -1.90 8.37
C LEU A 16 -1.82 -0.56 9.08
N ASN A 17 -0.67 -0.19 9.67
CA ASN A 17 -0.50 1.09 10.37
C ASN A 17 -0.61 2.28 9.43
N ARG A 18 -0.30 2.12 8.15
CA ARG A 18 -0.50 3.17 7.14
C ARG A 18 -1.98 3.39 6.83
N LEU A 19 -2.78 2.33 6.87
CA LEU A 19 -4.22 2.39 6.58
C LEU A 19 -5.06 2.80 7.79
N VAL A 20 -4.74 2.24 8.96
CA VAL A 20 -5.49 2.46 10.20
C VAL A 20 -4.53 2.85 11.32
N TYR A 21 -4.59 4.10 11.73
CA TYR A 21 -3.75 4.67 12.78
C TYR A 21 -4.60 5.62 13.63
N ALA A 22 -4.10 6.02 14.78
CA ALA A 22 -4.83 6.96 15.64
C ALA A 22 -5.16 8.24 14.88
N GLY A 23 -6.43 8.59 14.80
CA GLY A 23 -6.90 9.79 14.08
C GLY A 23 -7.01 9.61 12.56
N PHE A 24 -6.99 8.38 12.05
CA PHE A 24 -7.00 8.14 10.60
C PHE A 24 -8.23 8.74 9.89
N LEU A 25 -9.37 8.83 10.56
CA LEU A 25 -10.60 9.40 9.97
C LEU A 25 -10.45 10.89 9.63
N THR A 26 -9.61 11.60 10.37
CA THR A 26 -9.38 13.04 10.12
C THR A 26 -8.21 13.31 9.18
N ARG A 27 -7.30 12.34 8.99
CA ARG A 27 -6.08 12.51 8.19
C ARG A 27 -6.10 11.75 6.87
N THR A 28 -6.91 10.68 6.78
CA THR A 28 -7.03 9.92 5.55
C THR A 28 -7.78 10.75 4.51
N PRO A 29 -7.24 10.85 3.27
CA PRO A 29 -7.93 11.58 2.20
C PRO A 29 -9.35 11.05 1.98
N ALA A 30 -10.30 11.97 1.83
CA ALA A 30 -11.71 11.62 1.61
C ALA A 30 -11.88 10.69 0.40
N LEU A 31 -11.09 10.87 -0.63
CA LEU A 31 -11.15 10.04 -1.84
C LEU A 31 -10.77 8.57 -1.58
N MET A 32 -10.04 8.29 -0.50
CA MET A 32 -9.64 6.92 -0.13
C MET A 32 -10.66 6.22 0.76
N LEU A 33 -11.47 6.97 1.51
CA LEU A 33 -12.38 6.39 2.50
C LEU A 33 -13.32 5.34 1.92
N PRO A 34 -13.93 5.53 0.72
CA PRO A 34 -14.79 4.51 0.14
C PRO A 34 -14.08 3.20 -0.20
N HIS A 35 -12.76 3.21 -0.31
CA HIS A 35 -11.95 2.05 -0.70
C HIS A 35 -11.27 1.38 0.49
N LEU A 36 -11.32 1.98 1.67
CA LEU A 36 -10.54 1.51 2.83
C LEU A 36 -10.87 0.06 3.21
N SER A 37 -12.14 -0.32 3.21
CA SER A 37 -12.53 -1.69 3.56
C SER A 37 -11.94 -2.71 2.57
N ARG A 38 -11.89 -2.36 1.28
CA ARG A 38 -11.30 -3.21 0.25
C ARG A 38 -9.77 -3.33 0.46
N TYR A 39 -9.11 -2.25 0.83
CA TYR A 39 -7.68 -2.27 1.12
C TYR A 39 -7.37 -3.14 2.34
N LEU A 40 -8.18 -3.06 3.39
CA LEU A 40 -8.02 -3.90 4.58
C LEU A 40 -8.28 -5.38 4.27
N LYS A 41 -9.27 -5.66 3.44
CA LYS A 41 -9.55 -7.03 3.00
C LYS A 41 -8.38 -7.59 2.17
N ALA A 42 -7.81 -6.77 1.29
CA ALA A 42 -6.66 -7.17 0.49
C ALA A 42 -5.46 -7.48 1.37
N LEU A 43 -5.25 -6.71 2.42
CA LEU A 43 -4.17 -6.95 3.38
C LEU A 43 -4.37 -8.27 4.13
N SER A 44 -5.61 -8.59 4.51
CA SER A 44 -5.96 -9.86 5.14
C SER A 44 -5.67 -11.04 4.21
N VAL A 45 -6.04 -10.93 2.94
CA VAL A 45 -5.75 -11.95 1.92
C VAL A 45 -4.24 -12.12 1.76
N ARG A 46 -3.50 -11.02 1.70
CA ARG A 46 -2.04 -11.06 1.63
C ARG A 46 -1.44 -11.81 2.82
N GLN A 47 -1.92 -11.54 4.02
CA GLN A 47 -1.42 -12.19 5.23
C GLN A 47 -1.56 -13.70 5.16
N GLU A 48 -2.71 -14.21 4.74
CA GLU A 48 -2.94 -15.64 4.58
C GLU A 48 -1.96 -16.23 3.56
N ARG A 49 -1.77 -15.57 2.41
CA ARG A 49 -0.89 -16.03 1.34
C ARG A 49 0.58 -15.99 1.75
N ALA A 50 0.99 -14.96 2.49
CA ALA A 50 2.36 -14.82 2.95
C ALA A 50 2.76 -15.94 3.91
N LEU A 51 1.83 -16.45 4.71
CA LEU A 51 2.09 -17.58 5.61
C LEU A 51 2.26 -18.89 4.83
N ILE A 52 1.63 -19.00 3.67
CA ILE A 52 1.72 -20.20 2.81
C ILE A 52 2.99 -20.14 1.95
N ASP A 53 3.28 -18.99 1.36
CA ASP A 53 4.43 -18.80 0.45
C ASP A 53 5.11 -17.45 0.71
N PRO A 54 5.95 -17.36 1.75
CA PRO A 54 6.61 -16.11 2.09
C PRO A 54 7.66 -15.66 1.08
N VAL A 55 8.27 -16.55 0.33
CA VAL A 55 9.24 -16.20 -0.71
C VAL A 55 8.56 -15.42 -1.84
N LYS A 56 7.39 -15.88 -2.26
CA LYS A 56 6.60 -15.19 -3.28
C LYS A 56 6.12 -13.83 -2.79
N ASP A 57 5.70 -13.76 -1.53
CA ASP A 57 5.30 -12.49 -0.92
C ASP A 57 6.46 -11.50 -0.87
N GLN A 58 7.66 -11.96 -0.52
CA GLN A 58 8.85 -11.10 -0.50
C GLN A 58 9.17 -10.56 -1.89
N ALA A 59 9.05 -11.36 -2.93
CA ALA A 59 9.24 -10.89 -4.30
C ALA A 59 8.25 -9.77 -4.64
N ARG A 60 7.00 -9.92 -4.22
CA ARG A 60 5.96 -8.90 -4.42
C ARG A 60 6.21 -7.65 -3.59
N MET A 61 6.70 -7.80 -2.35
CA MET A 61 7.14 -6.67 -1.52
C MET A 61 8.16 -5.82 -2.26
N LEU A 62 9.16 -6.46 -2.90
CA LEU A 62 10.21 -5.75 -3.62
C LEU A 62 9.68 -5.01 -4.85
N GLU A 63 8.65 -5.53 -5.50
CA GLU A 63 8.01 -4.86 -6.63
C GLU A 63 7.34 -3.54 -6.24
N VAL A 64 6.71 -3.49 -5.09
CA VAL A 64 5.98 -2.29 -4.64
C VAL A 64 6.85 -1.35 -3.79
N LYS A 65 7.97 -1.83 -3.27
CA LYS A 65 8.81 -1.10 -2.33
C LYS A 65 9.21 0.30 -2.79
N PRO A 66 9.69 0.53 -4.02
CA PRO A 66 10.08 1.87 -4.44
C PRO A 66 8.95 2.89 -4.31
N PHE A 67 7.73 2.48 -4.61
CA PHE A 67 6.56 3.35 -4.59
C PHE A 67 6.07 3.59 -3.16
N VAL A 68 6.10 2.55 -2.33
CA VAL A 68 5.76 2.65 -0.91
C VAL A 68 6.78 3.54 -0.17
N ASP A 69 8.07 3.43 -0.50
CA ASP A 69 9.11 4.24 0.15
C ASP A 69 8.90 5.73 -0.12
N VAL A 70 8.55 6.11 -1.33
CA VAL A 70 8.24 7.51 -1.68
C VAL A 70 7.06 8.00 -0.87
N LEU A 71 6.01 7.20 -0.77
CA LEU A 71 4.81 7.53 0.01
C LEU A 71 5.14 7.68 1.50
N THR A 72 5.84 6.70 2.06
CA THR A 72 6.20 6.68 3.49
C THR A 72 7.01 7.92 3.86
N LYS A 73 7.96 8.29 3.02
CA LYS A 73 8.78 9.48 3.23
C LYS A 73 7.92 10.75 3.25
N GLN A 74 6.95 10.85 2.35
CA GLN A 74 6.06 12.01 2.30
C GLN A 74 5.11 12.05 3.49
N LEU A 75 4.55 10.91 3.89
CA LEU A 75 3.67 10.83 5.06
C LEU A 75 4.40 11.17 6.36
N ALA A 76 5.68 10.82 6.46
CA ALA A 76 6.49 11.11 7.64
C ALA A 76 6.71 12.62 7.86
N ARG A 77 6.51 13.45 6.84
CA ARG A 77 6.61 14.90 6.97
C ARG A 77 5.46 15.50 7.80
N ASN A 78 4.41 14.74 8.00
CA ASN A 78 3.25 15.11 8.83
C ASN A 78 2.64 16.48 8.46
N LYS A 79 2.57 16.75 7.15
CA LYS A 79 1.99 17.96 6.57
C LYS A 79 0.74 17.62 5.77
N PRO A 80 -0.19 18.56 5.58
CA PRO A 80 -1.33 18.34 4.71
C PRO A 80 -0.86 17.91 3.31
N LEU A 81 -1.53 16.92 2.73
CA LEU A 81 -1.20 16.41 1.41
C LEU A 81 -1.90 17.22 0.32
N SER A 82 -1.14 17.59 -0.71
CA SER A 82 -1.74 18.13 -1.94
C SER A 82 -2.65 17.10 -2.58
N LEU A 83 -3.53 17.52 -3.47
CA LEU A 83 -4.40 16.60 -4.20
C LEU A 83 -3.60 15.58 -5.00
N ALA A 84 -2.48 15.99 -5.59
CA ALA A 84 -1.59 15.09 -6.33
C ALA A 84 -1.02 13.99 -5.44
N TRP A 85 -0.60 14.32 -4.21
CA TRP A 85 -0.12 13.33 -3.25
C TRP A 85 -1.23 12.42 -2.74
N GLN A 86 -2.46 12.95 -2.57
CA GLN A 86 -3.62 12.14 -2.20
C GLN A 86 -3.92 11.09 -3.26
N HIS A 87 -3.88 11.47 -4.54
CA HIS A 87 -4.05 10.54 -5.66
C HIS A 87 -2.91 9.53 -5.73
N TYR A 88 -1.67 9.96 -5.46
CA TYR A 88 -0.54 9.05 -5.41
C TYR A 88 -0.73 7.97 -4.33
N TRP A 89 -1.18 8.37 -3.13
CA TRP A 89 -1.45 7.44 -2.05
C TRP A 89 -2.51 6.41 -2.47
N LEU A 90 -3.63 6.89 -3.04
CA LEU A 90 -4.66 6.00 -3.56
C LEU A 90 -4.07 5.00 -4.56
N ASP A 91 -3.26 5.48 -5.50
CA ASP A 91 -2.69 4.64 -6.55
C ASP A 91 -1.68 3.63 -5.99
N VAL A 92 -0.93 3.98 -4.95
CA VAL A 92 -0.06 3.01 -4.25
C VAL A 92 -0.90 1.90 -3.62
N GLU A 93 -2.00 2.24 -2.95
CA GLU A 93 -2.87 1.21 -2.36
C GLU A 93 -3.52 0.34 -3.43
N GLU A 94 -3.94 0.92 -4.55
CA GLU A 94 -4.47 0.12 -5.67
C GLU A 94 -3.40 -0.81 -6.25
N LEU A 95 -2.15 -0.36 -6.36
CA LEU A 95 -1.05 -1.22 -6.78
C LEU A 95 -0.83 -2.38 -5.81
N CYS A 96 -0.90 -2.11 -4.51
CA CYS A 96 -0.78 -3.16 -3.49
C CYS A 96 -1.90 -4.20 -3.63
N VAL A 97 -3.14 -3.77 -3.85
CA VAL A 97 -4.26 -4.69 -4.08
C VAL A 97 -3.99 -5.54 -5.31
N HIS A 98 -3.59 -4.92 -6.40
CA HIS A 98 -3.29 -5.62 -7.66
C HIS A 98 -2.16 -6.64 -7.49
N THR A 99 -1.13 -6.29 -6.73
CA THR A 99 0.06 -7.13 -6.56
C THR A 99 -0.18 -8.28 -5.59
N PHE A 100 -0.85 -8.04 -4.47
CA PHE A 100 -1.00 -9.02 -3.38
C PHE A 100 -2.35 -9.74 -3.35
N ALA A 101 -3.38 -9.15 -3.91
CA ALA A 101 -4.75 -9.66 -3.85
C ALA A 101 -5.52 -9.29 -5.12
N GLN A 102 -5.01 -9.74 -6.26
CA GLN A 102 -5.46 -9.33 -7.60
C GLN A 102 -6.97 -9.46 -7.80
N GLU A 103 -7.60 -10.45 -7.20
CA GLU A 103 -9.05 -10.66 -7.31
C GLU A 103 -9.88 -9.50 -6.74
N LEU A 104 -9.28 -8.65 -5.90
CA LEU A 104 -9.93 -7.47 -5.32
C LEU A 104 -9.58 -6.18 -6.06
N ALA A 105 -8.74 -6.26 -7.08
CA ALA A 105 -8.32 -5.09 -7.84
C ALA A 105 -9.47 -4.57 -8.70
N VAL A 106 -9.54 -3.24 -8.83
CA VAL A 106 -10.51 -2.61 -9.73
C VAL A 106 -9.94 -2.55 -11.15
N LYS A 107 -10.84 -2.60 -12.13
CA LYS A 107 -10.46 -2.47 -13.54
C LYS A 107 -9.90 -1.06 -13.79
N GLY A 108 -8.77 -0.99 -14.48
CA GLY A 108 -8.13 0.30 -14.76
C GLY A 108 -7.39 0.89 -13.57
N GLY A 109 -7.12 0.08 -12.54
CA GLY A 109 -6.36 0.50 -11.39
C GLY A 109 -4.89 0.80 -11.71
N SER A 110 -4.12 1.05 -10.67
CA SER A 110 -2.75 1.53 -10.79
C SER A 110 -1.78 0.48 -11.33
N SER A 111 -0.67 0.93 -11.92
CA SER A 111 0.43 0.09 -12.34
C SER A 111 1.76 0.73 -11.93
N ALA A 112 2.81 -0.10 -11.85
CA ALA A 112 4.16 0.40 -11.53
C ALA A 112 4.61 1.46 -12.55
N LYS A 113 4.33 1.28 -13.82
CA LYS A 113 4.67 2.22 -14.88
C LYS A 113 4.00 3.58 -14.67
N ARG A 114 2.71 3.57 -14.32
CA ARG A 114 1.95 4.79 -14.05
C ARG A 114 2.48 5.52 -12.82
N LEU A 115 2.78 4.79 -11.75
CA LEU A 115 3.34 5.36 -10.52
C LEU A 115 4.72 5.96 -10.75
N ALA A 116 5.57 5.31 -11.54
CA ALA A 116 6.89 5.84 -11.88
C ALA A 116 6.77 7.21 -12.56
N LYS A 117 5.79 7.40 -13.43
CA LYS A 117 5.51 8.70 -14.06
C LYS A 117 5.03 9.73 -13.04
N GLN A 118 4.15 9.33 -12.12
CA GLN A 118 3.65 10.23 -11.08
C GLN A 118 4.78 10.76 -10.20
N ILE A 119 5.73 9.90 -9.84
CA ILE A 119 6.88 10.30 -9.00
C ILE A 119 7.66 11.44 -9.64
N THR A 120 7.89 11.40 -10.94
CA THR A 120 8.64 12.46 -11.63
C THR A 120 7.95 13.82 -11.55
N SER A 121 6.64 13.84 -11.42
CA SER A 121 5.87 15.08 -11.26
C SER A 121 5.80 15.54 -9.80
N LEU A 122 5.92 14.64 -8.84
CA LEU A 122 5.76 14.93 -7.42
C LEU A 122 7.06 15.35 -6.73
N VAL A 123 8.17 14.85 -7.21
CA VAL A 123 9.51 15.11 -6.65
C VAL A 123 10.44 15.84 -7.66
#